data_4322a7ba979a3ce462d8592e0c15f502
#
_entry.id   4322a7ba979a3ce462d8592e0c15f502
#
_cell.length_a   1.000
_cell.length_b   1.000
_cell.length_c   1.000
_cell.angle_alpha   90.00
_cell.angle_beta   90.00
_cell.angle_gamma   90.00
#
_symmetry.space_group_name_H-M   'P 1'
#
loop_
_entity.id
_entity.type
_entity.pdbx_description
1 polymer ?
#
loop_
_entity_poly.entity_id
_entity_poly.type
_entity_poly.pdbx_seq_one_letter_code
_entity_poly.pdbx_strand_id
1 'polypeptide(L)'
;MPKTIKKLTTEDVEALIEIAKESWKWTYRDIYSNEFIESWIGEKYSREKLLNEIIRSLSDLDIIFLGSFAKSTLTGFIELKIGVNKAELLRLYLKPEYTHRGIGKLLLLEAEKIMKKRGIVKCSLYVHQQNGIGVSFYKKNGFEVKSVDGDDFVMEKTYKS
;
A
#
# COMPACT_ATOMS: atom_id res chain seq x y z
N MET A 1 2.77 -0.69 22.67
CA MET A 1 1.72 0.28 22.28
C MET A 1 0.72 -0.39 21.37
N PRO A 2 -0.57 -0.29 21.67
CA PRO A 2 -1.57 -0.81 20.76
C PRO A 2 -1.56 -0.03 19.45
N LYS A 3 -1.58 -0.77 18.35
CA LYS A 3 -1.64 -0.20 17.01
C LYS A 3 -3.11 -0.13 16.59
N THR A 4 -3.52 1.00 16.04
CA THR A 4 -4.88 1.20 15.56
C THR A 4 -4.86 1.27 14.04
N ILE A 5 -5.71 0.46 13.40
CA ILE A 5 -5.90 0.52 11.94
C ILE A 5 -7.29 1.05 11.67
N LYS A 6 -7.38 2.13 10.89
CA LYS A 6 -8.66 2.76 10.57
C LYS A 6 -8.59 3.44 9.21
N LYS A 7 -9.75 3.79 8.69
CA LYS A 7 -9.84 4.52 7.43
C LYS A 7 -9.13 5.86 7.54
N LEU A 8 -8.40 6.22 6.49
CA LEU A 8 -7.77 7.53 6.39
C LEU A 8 -8.82 8.59 6.12
N THR A 9 -8.58 9.79 6.61
CA THR A 9 -9.43 10.96 6.35
C THR A 9 -8.61 12.00 5.60
N THR A 10 -9.28 13.06 5.15
CA THR A 10 -8.59 14.13 4.41
C THR A 10 -7.54 14.84 5.25
N GLU A 11 -7.64 14.76 6.58
CA GLU A 11 -6.64 15.34 7.48
C GLU A 11 -5.31 14.59 7.45
N ASP A 12 -5.30 13.36 6.94
CA ASP A 12 -4.12 12.50 6.94
C ASP A 12 -3.24 12.69 5.70
N VAL A 13 -3.66 13.50 4.74
CA VAL A 13 -2.99 13.57 3.43
C VAL A 13 -1.53 13.99 3.52
N GLU A 14 -1.21 14.98 4.37
CA GLU A 14 0.17 15.45 4.48
C GLU A 14 1.10 14.37 5.06
N ALA A 15 0.63 13.69 6.11
CA ALA A 15 1.38 12.59 6.72
C ALA A 15 1.57 11.44 5.74
N LEU A 16 0.56 11.17 4.93
CA LEU A 16 0.60 10.11 3.92
C LEU A 16 1.64 10.40 2.84
N ILE A 17 1.69 11.64 2.34
CA ILE A 17 2.69 12.07 1.36
C ILE A 17 4.10 11.90 1.94
N GLU A 18 4.29 12.30 3.19
CA GLU A 18 5.58 12.18 3.86
C GLU A 18 6.03 10.73 3.97
N ILE A 19 5.11 9.83 4.34
CA ILE A 19 5.43 8.39 4.42
C ILE A 19 5.80 7.83 3.05
N ALA A 20 5.05 8.19 2.01
CA ALA A 20 5.35 7.73 0.66
C ALA A 20 6.75 8.17 0.24
N LYS A 21 7.11 9.41 0.52
CA LYS A 21 8.42 9.97 0.19
C LYS A 21 9.53 9.25 0.95
N GLU A 22 9.40 9.13 2.26
CA GLU A 22 10.40 8.48 3.11
C GLU A 22 10.59 7.01 2.72
N SER A 23 9.48 6.30 2.50
CA SER A 23 9.50 4.90 2.14
C SER A 23 10.17 4.68 0.77
N TRP A 24 9.86 5.50 -0.21
CA TRP A 24 10.47 5.43 -1.53
C TRP A 24 11.96 5.71 -1.48
N LYS A 25 12.38 6.75 -0.74
CA LYS A 25 13.80 7.08 -0.59
C LYS A 25 14.57 5.93 0.04
N TRP A 26 14.00 5.33 1.06
CA TRP A 26 14.61 4.19 1.73
C TRP A 26 14.71 2.97 0.81
N THR A 27 13.62 2.59 0.17
CA THR A 27 13.52 1.38 -0.63
C THR A 27 14.40 1.45 -1.88
N TYR A 28 14.41 2.59 -2.55
CA TYR A 28 15.08 2.74 -3.85
C TYR A 28 16.36 3.59 -3.81
N ARG A 29 16.94 3.77 -2.62
CA ARG A 29 18.14 4.60 -2.43
C ARG A 29 19.32 4.19 -3.28
N ASP A 30 19.45 2.90 -3.59
CA ASP A 30 20.55 2.36 -4.38
C ASP A 30 20.16 2.09 -5.84
N ILE A 31 18.93 2.42 -6.23
CA ILE A 31 18.41 2.15 -7.56
C ILE A 31 18.18 3.44 -8.34
N TYR A 32 17.63 4.44 -7.68
CA TYR A 32 17.29 5.74 -8.29
C TYR A 32 17.93 6.89 -7.55
N SER A 33 18.18 8.01 -8.25
CA SER A 33 18.69 9.23 -7.63
C SER A 33 17.61 9.91 -6.78
N ASN A 34 18.03 10.76 -5.85
CA ASN A 34 17.10 11.55 -5.05
C ASN A 34 16.21 12.43 -5.92
N GLU A 35 16.79 13.06 -6.95
CA GLU A 35 16.03 13.91 -7.87
C GLU A 35 14.95 13.13 -8.59
N PHE A 36 15.26 11.91 -9.03
CA PHE A 36 14.28 11.04 -9.68
C PHE A 36 13.14 10.70 -8.71
N ILE A 37 13.48 10.31 -7.49
CA ILE A 37 12.47 9.92 -6.49
C ILE A 37 11.57 11.12 -6.14
N GLU A 38 12.14 12.31 -5.94
CA GLU A 38 11.35 13.51 -5.63
C GLU A 38 10.38 13.84 -6.77
N SER A 39 10.84 13.76 -8.02
CA SER A 39 10.01 14.01 -9.19
C SER A 39 8.90 12.98 -9.31
N TRP A 40 9.22 11.70 -9.11
CA TRP A 40 8.26 10.60 -9.17
C TRP A 40 7.17 10.76 -8.11
N ILE A 41 7.57 11.04 -6.85
CA ILE A 41 6.63 11.24 -5.75
C ILE A 41 5.73 12.44 -6.02
N GLY A 42 6.31 13.54 -6.49
CA GLY A 42 5.54 14.74 -6.80
C GLY A 42 4.46 14.52 -7.86
N GLU A 43 4.73 13.63 -8.80
CA GLU A 43 3.77 13.29 -9.86
C GLU A 43 2.75 12.25 -9.43
N LYS A 44 3.21 11.14 -8.84
CA LYS A 44 2.36 9.98 -8.51
C LYS A 44 1.62 10.12 -7.19
N TYR A 45 2.14 10.94 -6.29
CA TYR A 45 1.59 11.15 -4.95
C TYR A 45 1.25 12.62 -4.72
N SER A 46 0.67 13.27 -5.74
CA SER A 46 0.24 14.66 -5.59
C SER A 46 -0.86 14.74 -4.55
N ARG A 47 -0.89 15.87 -3.84
CA ARG A 47 -1.88 16.11 -2.80
C ARG A 47 -3.31 15.98 -3.32
N GLU A 48 -3.57 16.55 -4.50
CA GLU A 48 -4.89 16.50 -5.13
C GLU A 48 -5.32 15.06 -5.42
N LYS A 49 -4.43 14.26 -5.99
CA LYS A 49 -4.69 12.86 -6.33
C LYS A 49 -5.05 12.05 -5.09
N LEU A 50 -4.23 12.18 -4.05
CA LEU A 50 -4.42 11.44 -2.81
C LEU A 50 -5.68 11.89 -2.07
N LEU A 51 -5.97 13.18 -2.06
CA LEU A 51 -7.22 13.67 -1.47
C LEU A 51 -8.43 13.07 -2.15
N ASN A 52 -8.43 13.02 -3.48
CA ASN A 52 -9.54 12.44 -4.23
C ASN A 52 -9.72 10.95 -3.90
N GLU A 53 -8.63 10.21 -3.80
CA GLU A 53 -8.68 8.79 -3.46
C GLU A 53 -9.19 8.57 -2.03
N ILE A 54 -8.77 9.40 -1.08
CA ILE A 54 -9.27 9.34 0.29
C ILE A 54 -10.77 9.60 0.32
N ILE A 55 -11.23 10.64 -0.37
CA ILE A 55 -12.65 10.99 -0.43
C ILE A 55 -13.46 9.82 -0.99
N ARG A 56 -12.99 9.21 -2.08
CA ARG A 56 -13.67 8.05 -2.67
C ARG A 56 -13.73 6.88 -1.70
N SER A 57 -12.66 6.65 -0.95
CA SER A 57 -12.64 5.56 0.03
C SER A 57 -13.67 5.76 1.15
N LEU A 58 -13.88 7.01 1.54
CA LEU A 58 -14.85 7.34 2.59
C LEU A 58 -16.30 7.18 2.12
N SER A 59 -16.53 7.28 0.82
CA SER A 59 -17.85 7.04 0.22
C SER A 59 -18.10 5.55 -0.03
N ASP A 60 -17.20 4.68 0.38
CA ASP A 60 -17.30 3.22 0.24
C ASP A 60 -17.52 2.79 -1.21
N LEU A 61 -16.81 3.42 -2.14
CA LEU A 61 -16.94 3.10 -3.56
C LEU A 61 -15.98 1.93 -3.91
N ASP A 62 -14.90 2.24 -4.62
CA ASP A 62 -14.00 1.22 -5.15
C ASP A 62 -12.58 1.30 -4.57
N ILE A 63 -12.39 2.10 -3.54
CA ILE A 63 -11.08 2.28 -2.92
C ILE A 63 -11.14 1.87 -1.44
N ILE A 64 -10.20 1.01 -1.01
CA ILE A 64 -9.93 0.75 0.39
C ILE A 64 -8.66 1.51 0.73
N PHE A 65 -8.70 2.38 1.74
CA PHE A 65 -7.56 3.21 2.09
C PHE A 65 -7.45 3.27 3.61
N LEU A 66 -6.54 2.47 4.18
CA LEU A 66 -6.40 2.29 5.62
C LEU A 66 -5.04 2.78 6.09
N GLY A 67 -5.02 3.37 7.28
CA GLY A 67 -3.79 3.78 7.94
C GLY A 67 -3.56 3.03 9.24
N SER A 68 -2.31 2.85 9.59
CA SER A 68 -1.88 2.33 10.88
C SER A 68 -1.40 3.52 11.72
N PHE A 69 -1.87 3.58 12.97
CA PHE A 69 -1.55 4.70 13.86
C PHE A 69 -0.94 4.19 15.16
N ALA A 70 0.15 4.86 15.59
CA ALA A 70 0.68 4.71 16.94
C ALA A 70 0.28 5.97 17.67
N LYS A 71 -0.70 5.86 18.59
CA LYS A 71 -1.42 7.01 19.15
C LYS A 71 -2.05 7.79 17.99
N SER A 72 -1.71 9.05 17.79
CA SER A 72 -2.26 9.86 16.69
C SER A 72 -1.30 9.99 15.50
N THR A 73 -0.16 9.28 15.53
CA THR A 73 0.85 9.34 14.47
C THR A 73 0.61 8.26 13.43
N LEU A 74 0.46 8.66 12.17
CA LEU A 74 0.37 7.71 11.07
C LEU A 74 1.73 7.03 10.86
N THR A 75 1.75 5.70 10.87
CA THR A 75 2.99 4.92 10.73
C THR A 75 3.09 4.16 9.42
N GLY A 76 1.97 3.97 8.75
CA GLY A 76 1.92 3.27 7.48
C GLY A 76 0.53 3.30 6.90
N PHE A 77 0.40 2.86 5.65
CA PHE A 77 -0.91 2.81 5.00
C PHE A 77 -0.96 1.77 3.90
N ILE A 78 -2.18 1.35 3.56
CA ILE A 78 -2.44 0.44 2.45
C ILE A 78 -3.59 1.00 1.62
N GLU A 79 -3.47 0.90 0.30
CA GLU A 79 -4.50 1.31 -0.63
C GLU A 79 -4.77 0.21 -1.64
N LEU A 80 -6.05 -0.13 -1.80
CA LEU A 80 -6.48 -1.12 -2.78
C LEU A 80 -7.62 -0.55 -3.61
N LYS A 81 -7.63 -0.94 -4.88
CA LYS A 81 -8.74 -0.65 -5.80
C LYS A 81 -9.56 -1.92 -5.98
N ILE A 82 -10.87 -1.81 -5.78
CA ILE A 82 -11.79 -2.94 -5.82
C ILE A 82 -12.49 -2.98 -7.17
N GLY A 83 -12.45 -4.14 -7.82
CA GLY A 83 -13.23 -4.40 -9.03
C GLY A 83 -14.29 -5.46 -8.75
N VAL A 84 -14.80 -6.07 -9.81
CA VAL A 84 -15.77 -7.16 -9.70
C VAL A 84 -15.00 -8.43 -9.32
N ASN A 85 -15.25 -8.95 -8.12
CA ASN A 85 -14.62 -10.11 -7.49
C ASN A 85 -13.08 -10.15 -7.48
N LYS A 86 -12.41 -9.09 -7.88
CA LYS A 86 -10.95 -8.98 -7.82
C LYS A 86 -10.54 -7.58 -7.36
N ALA A 87 -9.34 -7.47 -6.78
CA ALA A 87 -8.79 -6.21 -6.29
C ALA A 87 -7.34 -6.05 -6.74
N GLU A 88 -6.88 -4.82 -6.75
CA GLU A 88 -5.47 -4.51 -6.98
C GLU A 88 -4.92 -3.75 -5.78
N LEU A 89 -3.82 -4.25 -5.22
CA LEU A 89 -3.10 -3.55 -4.16
C LEU A 89 -2.22 -2.50 -4.81
N LEU A 90 -2.57 -1.23 -4.61
CA LEU A 90 -1.89 -0.12 -5.26
C LEU A 90 -0.68 0.36 -4.48
N ARG A 91 -0.80 0.47 -3.17
CA ARG A 91 0.22 1.05 -2.30
C ARG A 91 0.21 0.38 -0.94
N LEU A 92 1.40 0.06 -0.43
CA LEU A 92 1.58 -0.41 0.94
C LEU A 92 2.94 0.10 1.40
N TYR A 93 2.92 1.12 2.25
CA TYR A 93 4.14 1.78 2.71
C TYR A 93 4.11 1.99 4.21
N LEU A 94 5.31 1.92 4.80
CA LEU A 94 5.53 2.18 6.22
C LEU A 94 6.62 3.23 6.36
N LYS A 95 6.56 4.02 7.44
CA LYS A 95 7.73 4.80 7.82
C LYS A 95 8.89 3.84 8.07
N PRO A 96 10.12 4.15 7.61
CA PRO A 96 11.25 3.22 7.78
C PRO A 96 11.47 2.77 9.22
N GLU A 97 11.29 3.65 10.19
CA GLU A 97 11.49 3.32 11.61
C GLU A 97 10.42 2.38 12.17
N TYR A 98 9.33 2.14 11.42
CA TYR A 98 8.26 1.23 11.85
C TYR A 98 8.26 -0.09 11.09
N THR A 99 9.28 -0.34 10.26
CA THR A 99 9.40 -1.62 9.55
C THR A 99 9.78 -2.74 10.53
N HIS A 100 9.52 -3.98 10.11
CA HIS A 100 9.82 -5.19 10.89
C HIS A 100 9.09 -5.29 12.23
N ARG A 101 7.94 -4.64 12.36
CA ARG A 101 7.10 -4.69 13.57
C ARG A 101 5.74 -5.32 13.30
N GLY A 102 5.56 -5.93 12.12
CA GLY A 102 4.31 -6.59 11.77
C GLY A 102 3.20 -5.67 11.31
N ILE A 103 3.47 -4.37 11.13
CA ILE A 103 2.44 -3.39 10.73
C ILE A 103 1.94 -3.65 9.31
N GLY A 104 2.85 -3.95 8.37
CA GLY A 104 2.46 -4.25 6.99
C GLY A 104 1.52 -5.44 6.92
N LYS A 105 1.81 -6.48 7.68
CA LYS A 105 0.97 -7.67 7.76
C LYS A 105 -0.41 -7.34 8.34
N LEU A 106 -0.46 -6.52 9.39
CA LEU A 106 -1.74 -6.11 9.99
C LEU A 106 -2.59 -5.29 9.01
N LEU A 107 -1.96 -4.36 8.30
CA LEU A 107 -2.66 -3.57 7.27
C LEU A 107 -3.24 -4.48 6.19
N LEU A 108 -2.44 -5.42 5.71
CA LEU A 108 -2.88 -6.35 4.68
C LEU A 108 -4.05 -7.21 5.19
N LEU A 109 -3.94 -7.75 6.42
CA LEU A 109 -4.99 -8.59 6.99
C LEU A 109 -6.31 -7.82 7.15
N GLU A 110 -6.25 -6.57 7.59
CA GLU A 110 -7.46 -5.75 7.73
C GLU A 110 -8.11 -5.47 6.37
N ALA A 111 -7.29 -5.17 5.35
CA ALA A 111 -7.79 -4.99 4.00
C ALA A 111 -8.40 -6.28 3.47
N GLU A 112 -7.77 -7.43 3.73
CA GLU A 112 -8.27 -8.73 3.29
C GLU A 112 -9.61 -9.08 3.92
N LYS A 113 -9.83 -8.70 5.18
CA LYS A 113 -11.13 -8.90 5.81
C LYS A 113 -12.23 -8.14 5.06
N ILE A 114 -11.96 -6.91 4.67
CA ILE A 114 -12.92 -6.12 3.90
C ILE A 114 -13.16 -6.74 2.53
N MET A 115 -12.10 -7.13 1.84
CA MET A 115 -12.19 -7.76 0.52
C MET A 115 -13.04 -9.04 0.55
N LYS A 116 -12.80 -9.89 1.54
CA LYS A 116 -13.54 -11.14 1.67
C LYS A 116 -15.02 -10.91 1.88
N LYS A 117 -15.38 -9.91 2.67
CA LYS A 117 -16.79 -9.54 2.87
C LYS A 117 -17.46 -9.07 1.59
N ARG A 118 -16.70 -8.53 0.66
CA ARG A 118 -17.21 -8.06 -0.64
C ARG A 118 -17.14 -9.14 -1.72
N GLY A 119 -16.75 -10.37 -1.38
CA GLY A 119 -16.67 -11.48 -2.33
C GLY A 119 -15.47 -11.42 -3.25
N ILE A 120 -14.42 -10.71 -2.87
CA ILE A 120 -13.18 -10.64 -3.65
C ILE A 120 -12.44 -11.97 -3.55
N VAL A 121 -12.09 -12.56 -4.70
CA VAL A 121 -11.44 -13.87 -4.75
C VAL A 121 -9.98 -13.79 -5.19
N LYS A 122 -9.53 -12.66 -5.69
CA LYS A 122 -8.15 -12.49 -6.17
C LYS A 122 -7.67 -11.07 -5.91
N CYS A 123 -6.42 -10.94 -5.47
CA CYS A 123 -5.74 -9.65 -5.33
C CYS A 123 -4.44 -9.70 -6.11
N SER A 124 -4.18 -8.69 -6.94
CA SER A 124 -2.95 -8.57 -7.70
C SER A 124 -2.18 -7.31 -7.29
N LEU A 125 -0.90 -7.29 -7.60
CA LEU A 125 -0.05 -6.12 -7.35
C LEU A 125 1.13 -6.11 -8.31
N TYR A 126 1.75 -4.94 -8.43
CA TYR A 126 3.02 -4.74 -9.12
C TYR A 126 4.08 -4.40 -8.08
N VAL A 127 5.24 -5.03 -8.16
CA VAL A 127 6.37 -4.72 -7.28
C VAL A 127 7.66 -4.77 -8.10
N HIS A 128 8.50 -3.74 -7.92
CA HIS A 128 9.77 -3.67 -8.63
C HIS A 128 10.61 -4.89 -8.31
N GLN A 129 11.20 -5.52 -9.36
CA GLN A 129 11.98 -6.76 -9.20
C GLN A 129 13.14 -6.61 -8.23
N GLN A 130 13.73 -5.41 -8.14
CA GLN A 130 14.85 -5.15 -7.25
C GLN A 130 14.41 -4.78 -5.83
N ASN A 131 13.13 -4.62 -5.57
CA ASN A 131 12.61 -4.39 -4.23
C ASN A 131 12.48 -5.74 -3.50
N GLY A 132 13.64 -6.26 -3.06
CA GLY A 132 13.69 -7.58 -2.41
C GLY A 132 12.87 -7.67 -1.14
N ILE A 133 12.81 -6.58 -0.37
CA ILE A 133 12.03 -6.53 0.87
C ILE A 133 10.54 -6.67 0.56
N GLY A 134 10.05 -5.93 -0.44
CA GLY A 134 8.66 -6.02 -0.86
C GLY A 134 8.30 -7.37 -1.43
N VAL A 135 9.12 -7.89 -2.34
CA VAL A 135 8.90 -9.22 -2.95
C VAL A 135 8.84 -10.29 -1.85
N SER A 136 9.77 -10.27 -0.91
CA SER A 136 9.81 -11.23 0.18
C SER A 136 8.57 -11.13 1.07
N PHE A 137 8.17 -9.90 1.39
CA PHE A 137 6.97 -9.65 2.20
C PHE A 137 5.72 -10.25 1.54
N TYR A 138 5.53 -9.97 0.26
CA TYR A 138 4.35 -10.47 -0.46
C TYR A 138 4.36 -11.99 -0.57
N LYS A 139 5.51 -12.60 -0.85
CA LYS A 139 5.61 -14.07 -0.89
C LYS A 139 5.25 -14.70 0.47
N LYS A 140 5.74 -14.13 1.55
CA LYS A 140 5.44 -14.62 2.91
C LYS A 140 3.95 -14.50 3.24
N ASN A 141 3.26 -13.59 2.59
CA ASN A 141 1.84 -13.36 2.85
C ASN A 141 0.92 -13.99 1.79
N GLY A 142 1.46 -14.93 1.01
CA GLY A 142 0.64 -15.76 0.13
C GLY A 142 0.54 -15.30 -1.32
N PHE A 143 1.28 -14.26 -1.71
CA PHE A 143 1.33 -13.82 -3.09
C PHE A 143 2.37 -14.63 -3.88
N GLU A 144 2.08 -14.89 -5.14
CA GLU A 144 2.99 -15.60 -6.05
C GLU A 144 3.27 -14.74 -7.27
N VAL A 145 4.49 -14.84 -7.80
CA VAL A 145 4.85 -14.17 -9.05
C VAL A 145 4.13 -14.88 -10.21
N LYS A 146 3.37 -14.13 -10.98
CA LYS A 146 2.63 -14.65 -12.15
C LYS A 146 3.27 -14.24 -13.47
N SER A 147 3.82 -13.05 -13.56
CA SER A 147 4.44 -12.54 -14.78
C SER A 147 5.38 -11.40 -14.48
N VAL A 148 6.01 -10.88 -15.52
CA VAL A 148 6.90 -9.72 -15.45
C VAL A 148 6.33 -8.67 -16.41
N ASP A 149 6.27 -7.43 -15.95
CA ASP A 149 5.84 -6.30 -16.77
C ASP A 149 6.88 -5.18 -16.61
N GLY A 150 7.74 -5.03 -17.61
CA GLY A 150 8.87 -4.10 -17.54
C GLY A 150 9.79 -4.45 -16.38
N ASP A 151 9.99 -3.52 -15.46
CA ASP A 151 10.86 -3.71 -14.31
C ASP A 151 10.13 -4.35 -13.12
N ASP A 152 8.84 -4.64 -13.27
CA ASP A 152 8.01 -5.12 -12.16
C ASP A 152 7.67 -6.58 -12.28
N PHE A 153 7.57 -7.25 -11.14
CA PHE A 153 6.82 -8.51 -11.04
C PHE A 153 5.34 -8.18 -10.89
N VAL A 154 4.49 -8.99 -11.54
CA VAL A 154 3.06 -9.02 -11.26
C VAL A 154 2.84 -10.19 -10.32
N MET A 155 2.31 -9.92 -9.13
CA MET A 155 2.06 -10.95 -8.12
C MET A 155 0.57 -11.05 -7.84
N GLU A 156 0.12 -12.24 -7.48
CA GLU A 156 -1.29 -12.50 -7.19
C GLU A 156 -1.46 -13.40 -5.99
N LYS A 157 -2.56 -13.17 -5.26
CA LYS A 157 -3.02 -14.04 -4.19
C LYS A 157 -4.49 -14.36 -4.43
N THR A 158 -4.85 -15.63 -4.31
CA THR A 158 -6.22 -16.10 -4.49
C THR A 158 -6.82 -16.42 -3.13
N TYR A 159 -8.08 -16.05 -2.93
CA TYR A 159 -8.81 -16.29 -1.68
C TYR A 159 -9.87 -17.35 -1.92
N LYS A 160 -10.07 -18.18 -0.91
CA LYS A 160 -11.14 -19.17 -0.95
C LYS A 160 -12.49 -18.46 -0.75
N SER A 161 -13.45 -18.84 -1.55
CA SER A 161 -14.81 -18.34 -1.44
C SER A 161 -15.55 -18.98 -0.28
#